data_49acfd9dea957dfac84999ce62ab14c9
#
_entry.id   49acfd9dea957dfac84999ce62ab14c9
#
_cell.length_a   1.000
_cell.length_b   1.000
_cell.length_c   1.000
_cell.angle_alpha   90.00
_cell.angle_beta   90.00
_cell.angle_gamma   90.00
#
_symmetry.space_group_name_H-M   'P 1'
#
loop_
_entity.id
_entity.type
_entity.pdbx_description
1 polymer ?
#
loop_
_entity_poly.entity_id
_entity_poly.type
_entity_poly.pdbx_seq_one_letter_code
_entity_poly.pdbx_strand_id
1 'polypeptide(L)'
;RKKQAKERRTVNRLLKKDIKLLDTQIQDKNYILKVPGNYQEIQKEGQALGHCVSGYIPHIATRKCDVYFIRKKTDPDTPFFTVDWRGGKIVQCQGKGRIHYPQEMVEFVRYAEEKLRLLKGEEEKKAA
;
A
#
# COMPACT_ATOMS: atom_id res chain seq x y z
N ARG A 1 23.31 -0.86 9.83
CA ARG A 1 22.45 -1.47 10.84
C ARG A 1 21.58 -0.44 11.57
N LYS A 2 22.20 0.59 12.14
CA LYS A 2 21.46 1.66 12.82
C LYS A 2 20.52 2.38 11.88
N LYS A 3 20.97 2.65 10.66
CA LYS A 3 20.15 3.29 9.63
C LYS A 3 18.95 2.43 9.27
N GLN A 4 19.15 1.12 9.07
CA GLN A 4 18.06 0.20 8.74
C GLN A 4 17.06 0.09 9.88
N ALA A 5 17.52 0.00 11.11
CA ALA A 5 16.64 -0.05 12.27
C ALA A 5 15.79 1.23 12.38
N LYS A 6 16.41 2.38 12.13
CA LYS A 6 15.72 3.67 12.14
C LYS A 6 14.67 3.74 11.02
N GLU A 7 15.04 3.30 9.82
CA GLU A 7 14.11 3.25 8.69
C GLU A 7 12.89 2.38 9.00
N ARG A 8 13.12 1.20 9.55
CA ARG A 8 12.04 0.26 9.92
C ARG A 8 11.09 0.86 10.96
N ARG A 9 11.62 1.52 11.97
CA ARG A 9 10.80 2.20 12.97
C ARG A 9 9.98 3.32 12.34
N THR A 10 10.59 4.09 11.45
CA THR A 10 9.89 5.16 10.75
C THR A 10 8.76 4.60 9.88
N VAL A 11 9.03 3.53 9.12
CA VAL A 11 8.02 2.87 8.30
C VAL A 11 6.86 2.40 9.16
N ASN A 12 7.15 1.71 10.27
CA ASN A 12 6.10 1.21 11.16
C ASN A 12 5.24 2.34 11.72
N ARG A 13 5.85 3.47 12.06
CA ARG A 13 5.11 4.64 12.54
C ARG A 13 4.20 5.22 11.46
N LEU A 14 4.71 5.36 10.24
CA LEU A 14 3.94 5.88 9.12
C LEU A 14 2.79 4.94 8.74
N LEU A 15 3.03 3.64 8.78
CA LEU A 15 1.98 2.65 8.51
C LEU A 15 0.87 2.71 9.56
N LYS A 16 1.20 2.85 10.84
CA LYS A 16 0.19 3.02 11.89
C LYS A 16 -0.68 4.25 11.65
N LYS A 17 -0.07 5.34 11.21
CA LYS A 17 -0.80 6.57 10.87
C LYS A 17 -1.77 6.32 9.71
N ASP A 18 -1.30 5.64 8.66
CA ASP A 18 -2.13 5.31 7.50
C ASP A 18 -3.26 4.34 7.87
N ILE A 19 -3.02 3.37 8.75
CA ILE A 19 -4.07 2.47 9.23
C ILE A 19 -5.20 3.27 9.88
N LYS A 20 -4.86 4.23 10.74
CA LYS A 20 -5.87 5.09 11.38
C LYS A 20 -6.63 5.94 10.37
N LEU A 21 -5.92 6.46 9.38
CA LEU A 21 -6.51 7.34 8.37
C LEU A 21 -7.44 6.60 7.42
N LEU A 22 -7.00 5.45 6.94
CA LEU A 22 -7.67 4.72 5.87
C LEU A 22 -8.62 3.64 6.39
N ASP A 23 -8.23 2.97 7.48
CA ASP A 23 -8.96 1.87 8.08
C ASP A 23 -9.43 0.89 6.99
N THR A 24 -10.72 0.58 6.92
CA THR A 24 -11.33 -0.29 5.91
C THR A 24 -12.21 0.49 4.94
N GLN A 25 -11.90 1.77 4.74
CA GLN A 25 -12.75 2.67 3.96
C GLN A 25 -12.70 2.44 2.45
N ILE A 26 -11.63 1.80 1.95
CA ILE A 26 -11.45 1.60 0.52
C ILE A 26 -11.71 0.16 0.19
N GLN A 27 -12.95 -0.14 -0.13
CA GLN A 27 -13.39 -1.48 -0.51
C GLN A 27 -14.65 -1.40 -1.37
N ASP A 28 -14.85 -2.43 -2.16
CA ASP A 28 -16.09 -2.61 -2.90
C ASP A 28 -16.62 -4.03 -2.63
N LYS A 29 -17.48 -4.53 -3.50
CA LYS A 29 -18.07 -5.86 -3.36
C LYS A 29 -17.02 -6.98 -3.39
N ASN A 30 -15.95 -6.80 -4.19
CA ASN A 30 -15.01 -7.87 -4.49
C ASN A 30 -13.62 -7.68 -3.88
N TYR A 31 -13.20 -6.45 -3.67
CA TYR A 31 -11.83 -6.11 -3.30
C TYR A 31 -11.76 -5.18 -2.11
N ILE A 32 -10.64 -5.21 -1.40
CA ILE A 32 -10.34 -4.28 -0.33
C ILE A 32 -8.88 -3.84 -0.44
N LEU A 33 -8.65 -2.55 -0.18
CA LEU A 33 -7.29 -2.02 -0.05
C LEU A 33 -6.91 -2.06 1.42
N LYS A 34 -5.78 -2.68 1.72
CA LYS A 34 -5.27 -2.83 3.09
C LYS A 34 -3.95 -2.10 3.24
N VAL A 35 -3.78 -1.45 4.37
CA VAL A 35 -2.49 -0.88 4.76
C VAL A 35 -1.67 -1.99 5.41
N PRO A 36 -0.39 -2.15 5.03
CA PRO A 36 0.48 -3.11 5.74
C PRO A 36 0.53 -2.79 7.24
N GLY A 37 0.52 -3.81 8.07
CA GLY A 37 0.57 -3.61 9.52
C GLY A 37 1.93 -3.17 10.03
N ASN A 38 2.99 -3.60 9.35
CA ASN A 38 4.37 -3.27 9.69
C ASN A 38 5.27 -3.57 8.48
N TYR A 39 6.56 -3.24 8.58
CA TYR A 39 7.50 -3.45 7.47
C TYR A 39 7.69 -4.94 7.14
N GLN A 40 7.54 -5.83 8.14
CA GLN A 40 7.67 -7.26 7.90
C GLN A 40 6.58 -7.78 6.96
N GLU A 41 5.37 -7.24 7.06
CA GLU A 41 4.29 -7.62 6.16
C GLU A 41 4.59 -7.21 4.71
N ILE A 42 5.24 -6.06 4.52
CA ILE A 42 5.67 -5.64 3.18
C ILE A 42 6.70 -6.63 2.62
N GLN A 43 7.67 -7.05 3.44
CA GLN A 43 8.68 -8.02 3.03
C GLN A 43 8.06 -9.37 2.68
N LYS A 44 7.13 -9.84 3.52
CA LYS A 44 6.41 -11.10 3.30
C LYS A 44 5.61 -11.08 2.01
N GLU A 45 4.91 -9.98 1.77
CA GLU A 45 4.12 -9.79 0.56
C GLU A 45 5.01 -9.88 -0.68
N GLY A 46 6.14 -9.17 -0.65
CA GLY A 46 7.09 -9.19 -1.75
C GLY A 46 7.64 -10.57 -2.03
N GLN A 47 7.97 -11.32 -0.99
CA GLN A 47 8.45 -12.70 -1.15
C GLN A 47 7.38 -13.58 -1.78
N ALA A 48 6.14 -13.46 -1.30
CA ALA A 48 5.02 -14.27 -1.80
C ALA A 48 4.70 -13.99 -3.27
N LEU A 49 4.81 -12.72 -3.68
CA LEU A 49 4.47 -12.31 -5.05
C LEU A 49 5.69 -12.25 -5.99
N GLY A 50 6.89 -12.54 -5.47
CA GLY A 50 8.10 -12.48 -6.29
C GLY A 50 8.53 -11.07 -6.62
N HIS A 51 8.20 -10.10 -5.76
CA HIS A 51 8.62 -8.71 -5.93
C HIS A 51 9.88 -8.42 -5.14
N CYS A 52 10.78 -7.60 -5.70
CA CYS A 52 11.90 -7.07 -4.94
C CYS A 52 11.39 -5.86 -4.13
N VAL A 53 11.14 -6.08 -2.85
CA VAL A 53 10.59 -5.03 -1.98
C VAL A 53 11.63 -4.36 -1.10
N SER A 54 12.88 -4.80 -1.15
CA SER A 54 13.93 -4.21 -0.33
C SER A 54 14.11 -2.71 -0.56
N GLY A 55 13.78 -2.22 -1.76
CA GLY A 55 13.83 -0.81 -2.09
C GLY A 55 12.65 0.01 -1.57
N TYR A 56 11.53 -0.62 -1.22
CA TYR A 56 10.36 0.11 -0.73
C TYR A 56 10.60 0.69 0.67
N ILE A 57 11.28 -0.04 1.54
CA ILE A 57 11.44 0.39 2.94
C ILE A 57 12.12 1.77 3.03
N PRO A 58 13.28 2.02 2.39
CA PRO A 58 13.87 3.36 2.39
C PRO A 58 12.99 4.43 1.76
N HIS A 59 12.28 4.08 0.69
CA HIS A 59 11.40 5.05 0.00
C HIS A 59 10.19 5.43 0.85
N ILE A 60 9.62 4.48 1.59
CA ILE A 60 8.53 4.78 2.51
C ILE A 60 9.07 5.64 3.66
N ALA A 61 10.22 5.28 4.22
CA ALA A 61 10.83 6.01 5.33
C ALA A 61 11.12 7.47 4.98
N THR A 62 11.48 7.75 3.72
CA THR A 62 11.75 9.12 3.25
C THR A 62 10.54 9.76 2.58
N ARG A 63 9.38 9.13 2.65
CA ARG A 63 8.10 9.62 2.12
C ARG A 63 8.09 9.81 0.60
N LYS A 64 8.89 9.03 -0.11
CA LYS A 64 8.88 9.03 -1.58
C LYS A 64 7.76 8.19 -2.15
N CYS A 65 7.32 7.18 -1.41
CA CYS A 65 6.17 6.36 -1.80
C CYS A 65 5.44 5.82 -0.57
N ASP A 66 4.22 5.36 -0.81
CA ASP A 66 3.49 4.54 0.15
C ASP A 66 3.13 3.22 -0.53
N VAL A 67 3.00 2.16 0.24
CA VAL A 67 2.68 0.83 -0.27
C VAL A 67 1.39 0.35 0.38
N TYR A 68 0.50 -0.18 -0.44
CA TYR A 68 -0.76 -0.76 0.01
C TYR A 68 -0.94 -2.14 -0.64
N PHE A 69 -1.82 -2.93 -0.08
CA PHE A 69 -2.18 -4.24 -0.61
C PHE A 69 -3.62 -4.22 -1.10
N ILE A 70 -3.87 -4.80 -2.27
CA ILE A 70 -5.23 -5.11 -2.69
C ILE A 70 -5.45 -6.59 -2.44
N ARG A 71 -6.55 -6.90 -1.77
CA ARG A 71 -6.94 -8.28 -1.44
C ARG A 71 -8.31 -8.58 -2.00
N LYS A 72 -8.56 -9.86 -2.29
CA LYS A 72 -9.92 -10.34 -2.55
C LYS A 72 -10.66 -10.38 -1.22
N LYS A 73 -11.89 -9.88 -1.17
CA LYS A 73 -12.69 -9.93 0.05
C LYS A 73 -13.02 -11.36 0.48
N THR A 74 -13.04 -12.29 -0.46
CA THR A 74 -13.24 -13.71 -0.17
C THR A 74 -12.01 -14.41 0.39
N ASP A 75 -10.83 -13.76 0.29
CA ASP A 75 -9.57 -14.33 0.78
C ASP A 75 -8.60 -13.20 1.15
N PRO A 76 -8.93 -12.45 2.23
CA PRO A 76 -8.19 -11.21 2.55
C PRO A 76 -6.79 -11.44 3.09
N ASP A 77 -6.44 -12.66 3.45
CA ASP A 77 -5.13 -12.96 4.02
C ASP A 77 -4.11 -13.43 2.98
N THR A 78 -4.56 -13.74 1.78
CA THR A 78 -3.67 -14.22 0.71
C THR A 78 -3.15 -13.04 -0.10
N PRO A 79 -1.81 -12.91 -0.28
CA PRO A 79 -1.23 -11.89 -1.14
C PRO A 79 -1.83 -11.94 -2.55
N PHE A 80 -2.16 -10.76 -3.08
CA PHE A 80 -2.84 -10.67 -4.37
C PHE A 80 -2.20 -9.60 -5.26
N PHE A 81 -2.33 -8.30 -4.91
CA PHE A 81 -1.67 -7.21 -5.65
C PHE A 81 -1.05 -6.20 -4.69
N THR A 82 0.08 -5.65 -5.09
CA THR A 82 0.80 -4.60 -4.35
C THR A 82 0.67 -3.28 -5.10
N VAL A 83 0.30 -2.23 -4.38
CA VAL A 83 0.14 -0.89 -4.91
C VAL A 83 1.30 -0.02 -4.48
N ASP A 84 1.91 0.67 -5.44
CA ASP A 84 2.92 1.70 -5.21
C ASP A 84 2.26 3.06 -5.46
N TRP A 85 2.15 3.86 -4.39
CA TRP A 85 1.50 5.16 -4.40
C TRP A 85 2.54 6.27 -4.33
N ARG A 86 2.52 7.19 -5.30
CA ARG A 86 3.45 8.33 -5.34
C ARG A 86 2.76 9.55 -5.92
N GLY A 87 2.92 10.69 -5.24
CA GLY A 87 2.46 11.96 -5.79
C GLY A 87 0.97 12.01 -6.13
N GLY A 88 0.14 11.36 -5.33
CA GLY A 88 -1.30 11.35 -5.55
C GLY A 88 -1.78 10.36 -6.60
N LYS A 89 -0.93 9.42 -6.99
CA LYS A 89 -1.26 8.43 -8.05
C LYS A 89 -0.81 7.04 -7.68
N ILE A 90 -1.53 6.05 -8.20
CA ILE A 90 -1.07 4.67 -8.22
C ILE A 90 -0.15 4.52 -9.42
N VAL A 91 1.17 4.46 -9.15
CA VAL A 91 2.17 4.36 -10.22
C VAL A 91 2.43 2.92 -10.64
N GLN A 92 2.17 1.96 -9.74
CA GLN A 92 2.23 0.53 -10.04
C GLN A 92 1.18 -0.21 -9.22
N CYS A 93 0.62 -1.25 -9.83
CA CYS A 93 -0.26 -2.20 -9.16
C CYS A 93 0.03 -3.56 -9.79
N GLN A 94 0.79 -4.39 -9.09
CA GLN A 94 1.33 -5.63 -9.66
C GLN A 94 1.05 -6.83 -8.77
N GLY A 95 0.70 -7.93 -9.41
CA GLY A 95 0.48 -9.21 -8.76
C GLY A 95 1.70 -10.11 -8.85
N LYS A 96 1.49 -11.41 -8.67
CA LYS A 96 2.56 -12.42 -8.67
C LYS A 96 3.37 -12.36 -9.97
N GLY A 97 4.70 -12.36 -9.84
CA GLY A 97 5.58 -12.27 -10.99
C GLY A 97 5.51 -10.95 -11.72
N ARG A 98 5.06 -9.89 -11.04
CA ARG A 98 4.92 -8.54 -11.58
C ARG A 98 3.88 -8.43 -12.70
N ILE A 99 2.87 -9.31 -12.70
CA ILE A 99 1.80 -9.20 -13.68
C ILE A 99 0.96 -7.94 -13.41
N HIS A 100 0.49 -7.34 -14.49
CA HIS A 100 -0.40 -6.20 -14.43
C HIS A 100 -1.82 -6.66 -14.01
N TYR A 101 -2.58 -5.78 -13.34
CA TYR A 101 -3.91 -6.16 -12.91
C TYR A 101 -4.84 -6.37 -14.12
N PRO A 102 -5.76 -7.34 -14.02
CA PRO A 102 -6.69 -7.64 -15.12
C PRO A 102 -7.80 -6.61 -15.24
N GLN A 103 -8.51 -6.67 -16.35
CA GLN A 103 -9.61 -5.74 -16.66
C GLN A 103 -10.66 -5.66 -15.54
N GLU A 104 -10.95 -6.79 -14.90
CA GLU A 104 -11.95 -6.85 -13.82
C GLU A 104 -11.59 -6.01 -12.59
N MET A 105 -10.31 -5.64 -12.43
CA MET A 105 -9.86 -4.81 -11.30
C MET A 105 -9.80 -3.32 -11.64
N VAL A 106 -9.95 -2.94 -12.91
CA VAL A 106 -9.74 -1.54 -13.36
C VAL A 106 -10.61 -0.56 -12.58
N GLU A 107 -11.88 -0.88 -12.39
CA GLU A 107 -12.79 0.01 -11.67
C GLU A 107 -12.40 0.17 -10.21
N PHE A 108 -11.99 -0.93 -9.55
CA PHE A 108 -11.55 -0.85 -8.16
C PHE A 108 -10.27 -0.04 -8.04
N VAL A 109 -9.29 -0.25 -8.92
CA VAL A 109 -8.03 0.49 -8.90
C VAL A 109 -8.27 2.00 -9.07
N ARG A 110 -9.16 2.35 -10.00
CA ARG A 110 -9.54 3.76 -10.22
C ARG A 110 -10.22 4.35 -8.98
N TYR A 111 -11.16 3.63 -8.42
CA TYR A 111 -11.86 4.03 -7.20
C TYR A 111 -10.87 4.20 -6.04
N ALA A 112 -9.96 3.25 -5.85
CA ALA A 112 -8.97 3.31 -4.79
C ALA A 112 -8.06 4.54 -4.94
N GLU A 113 -7.63 4.83 -6.16
CA GLU A 113 -6.79 6.01 -6.41
C GLU A 113 -7.50 7.31 -6.03
N GLU A 114 -8.75 7.46 -6.42
CA GLU A 114 -9.53 8.66 -6.08
C GLU A 114 -9.75 8.77 -4.57
N LYS A 115 -10.10 7.67 -3.93
CA LYS A 115 -10.37 7.65 -2.49
C LYS A 115 -9.10 7.94 -1.69
N LEU A 116 -7.97 7.40 -2.10
CA LEU A 116 -6.68 7.70 -1.49
C LEU A 116 -6.35 9.19 -1.58
N ARG A 117 -6.56 9.80 -2.75
CA ARG A 117 -6.33 11.22 -2.91
C ARG A 117 -7.19 12.06 -1.96
N LEU A 118 -8.46 11.70 -1.83
CA LEU A 118 -9.39 12.42 -0.94
C LEU A 118 -8.96 12.30 0.52
N LEU A 119 -8.74 11.07 0.99
CA LEU A 119 -8.43 10.83 2.40
C LEU A 119 -7.06 11.39 2.79
N LYS A 120 -6.06 11.19 1.96
CA LYS A 120 -4.70 11.67 2.24
C LYS A 120 -4.59 13.18 2.03
N GLY A 121 -5.32 13.74 1.08
CA GLY A 121 -5.35 15.16 0.84
C GLY A 121 -5.98 15.93 2.00
N GLU A 122 -7.05 15.41 2.59
CA GLU A 122 -7.68 16.01 3.78
C GLU A 122 -6.74 16.01 4.97
N GLU A 123 -5.99 14.91 5.17
CA GLU A 123 -5.01 14.83 6.25
C GLU A 123 -3.88 15.83 6.05
N GLU A 124 -3.39 16.00 4.83
CA GLU A 124 -2.37 17.00 4.51
C GLU A 124 -2.85 18.41 4.80
N LYS A 125 -4.10 18.72 4.47
CA LYS A 125 -4.70 20.03 4.77
C LYS A 125 -4.80 20.28 6.27
N LYS A 126 -5.16 19.27 7.05
CA LYS A 126 -5.22 19.38 8.52
C LYS A 126 -3.83 19.59 9.12
N ALA A 127 -2.80 18.99 8.54
CA ALA A 127 -1.43 19.11 9.00
C ALA A 127 -0.82 20.47 8.65
N ALA A 128 -1.34 21.11 7.61
CA ALA A 128 -0.91 22.44 7.22
C ALA A 128 -1.62 23.50 8.06
#